data_8b9184251688b8564d85ecaea5e8e7a6
#
_entry.id   8b9184251688b8564d85ecaea5e8e7a6
#
_cell.length_a   1.000
_cell.length_b   1.000
_cell.length_c   1.000
_cell.angle_alpha   90.00
_cell.angle_beta   90.00
_cell.angle_gamma   90.00
#
_symmetry.space_group_name_H-M   'P 1'
#
loop_
_entity.id
_entity.type
_entity.pdbx_description
1 polymer ?
#
loop_
_entity_poly.entity_id
_entity_poly.type
_entity_poly.pdbx_seq_one_letter_code
_entity_poly.pdbx_strand_id
1 'polypeptide(L)'
;MRSRITRALCALCALCVIAAMGSPAQACTSFRMQNAEGKVFYARTMEYAYPTESSISVIPAGTVLQGTLPDATMGGLKWTAKYGFGGMNSHGLPSIVDGVNEKGLIVGELVFVGYAGYQSYDPAKASQTIAQYDLPNWLLANFATVAEVRAHIGDVRVCQGPEAAQGVEIGPLPLHFTVHDATGASLVIEYVDGVVNVHDNPLGVLTNAPPLPWMLTYLSNYVNLTAVNVPMRKLGGFTVHQFGQGSGMLGLPGDFTPPNRFLRMVALTQSAIPAKGLDAALNLAMTIIDNVDIPLGSVRQEDENGEILELTQWAVAVDPTRQRYYFRTYDNKNWHYVDIGKALAGAKTILTFPTAIPADYPEVKAAAK
;
A
#
# COMPACT_ATOMS: atom_id res chain seq x y z
N MET A 1 21.41 -2.55 53.59
CA MET A 1 20.82 -1.59 52.64
C MET A 1 21.28 -1.73 51.19
N ARG A 2 22.51 -2.20 50.91
CA ARG A 2 23.03 -2.37 49.52
C ARG A 2 22.37 -3.47 48.69
N SER A 3 21.83 -4.56 49.31
CA SER A 3 21.25 -5.70 48.57
C SER A 3 19.82 -5.46 48.03
N ARG A 4 19.09 -4.49 48.55
CA ARG A 4 17.72 -4.17 48.08
C ARG A 4 17.70 -3.23 46.88
N ILE A 5 18.71 -2.37 46.71
CA ILE A 5 18.86 -1.45 45.62
C ILE A 5 19.26 -2.20 44.32
N THR A 6 20.14 -3.20 44.47
CA THR A 6 20.59 -4.00 43.32
C THR A 6 19.46 -4.87 42.71
N ARG A 7 18.53 -5.36 43.59
CA ARG A 7 17.37 -6.12 43.09
C ARG A 7 16.29 -5.25 42.43
N ALA A 8 16.17 -4.00 42.85
CA ALA A 8 15.25 -3.06 42.21
C ALA A 8 15.74 -2.57 40.85
N LEU A 9 17.06 -2.38 40.66
CA LEU A 9 17.63 -2.03 39.35
C LEU A 9 17.57 -3.20 38.35
N CYS A 10 17.76 -4.45 38.78
CA CYS A 10 17.61 -5.61 37.91
C CYS A 10 16.15 -5.84 37.52
N ALA A 11 15.18 -5.53 38.38
CA ALA A 11 13.76 -5.62 38.04
C ALA A 11 13.31 -4.52 37.04
N LEU A 12 13.89 -3.31 37.13
CA LEU A 12 13.61 -2.24 36.16
C LEU A 12 14.23 -2.50 34.80
N CYS A 13 15.43 -3.12 34.73
CA CYS A 13 16.04 -3.52 33.49
C CYS A 13 15.31 -4.72 32.81
N ALA A 14 14.69 -5.62 33.58
CA ALA A 14 13.91 -6.71 33.05
C ALA A 14 12.55 -6.29 32.48
N LEU A 15 11.95 -5.19 32.98
CA LEU A 15 10.71 -4.63 32.43
C LEU A 15 10.93 -3.83 31.11
N CYS A 16 12.14 -3.38 30.82
CA CYS A 16 12.45 -2.68 29.56
C CYS A 16 12.77 -3.62 28.39
N VAL A 17 12.90 -4.93 28.60
CA VAL A 17 13.24 -5.91 27.57
C VAL A 17 12.00 -6.59 26.95
N ILE A 18 10.81 -6.41 27.55
CA ILE A 18 9.57 -7.06 27.07
C ILE A 18 8.87 -6.27 25.96
N ALA A 19 9.35 -5.08 25.60
CA ALA A 19 8.73 -4.25 24.54
C ALA A 19 9.36 -4.39 23.15
N ALA A 20 10.23 -5.38 22.93
CA ALA A 20 10.83 -5.66 21.62
C ALA A 20 10.36 -7.01 21.07
N MET A 21 9.09 -7.35 21.22
CA MET A 21 8.47 -8.32 20.31
C MET A 21 8.29 -7.58 18.99
N GLY A 22 9.23 -7.77 18.07
CA GLY A 22 9.16 -7.21 16.74
C GLY A 22 7.84 -7.65 16.10
N SER A 23 6.96 -6.70 15.81
CA SER A 23 5.85 -6.98 14.91
C SER A 23 6.42 -7.63 13.65
N PRO A 24 5.79 -8.68 13.11
CA PRO A 24 6.28 -9.32 11.90
C PRO A 24 6.55 -8.25 10.85
N ALA A 25 7.68 -8.38 10.17
CA ALA A 25 8.04 -7.47 9.08
C ALA A 25 6.88 -7.48 8.08
N GLN A 26 6.34 -6.32 7.79
CA GLN A 26 5.24 -6.15 6.84
C GLN A 26 5.69 -5.15 5.80
N ALA A 27 5.75 -5.61 4.56
CA ALA A 27 6.19 -4.81 3.45
C ALA A 27 5.02 -4.54 2.49
N CYS A 28 4.83 -3.30 2.10
CA CYS A 28 3.90 -2.90 1.05
C CYS A 28 4.59 -1.85 0.19
N THR A 29 4.27 -1.81 -1.08
CA THR A 29 4.79 -0.78 -1.99
C THR A 29 3.67 -0.30 -2.89
N SER A 30 3.55 1.00 -3.08
CA SER A 30 2.62 1.58 -4.04
C SER A 30 3.25 2.74 -4.80
N PHE A 31 2.76 2.97 -6.00
CA PHE A 31 3.09 4.18 -6.75
C PHE A 31 1.95 4.59 -7.70
N ARG A 32 1.96 5.86 -8.04
CA ARG A 32 1.16 6.46 -9.10
C ARG A 32 2.09 6.96 -10.21
N MET A 33 1.70 6.75 -11.47
CA MET A 33 2.35 7.30 -12.64
C MET A 33 1.33 7.85 -13.64
N GLN A 34 1.80 8.61 -14.62
CA GLN A 34 0.97 9.10 -15.72
C GLN A 34 1.56 8.63 -17.06
N ASN A 35 0.67 8.35 -18.00
CA ASN A 35 1.07 8.09 -19.39
C ASN A 35 1.34 9.39 -20.16
N ALA A 36 1.72 9.28 -21.43
CA ALA A 36 2.05 10.44 -22.27
C ALA A 36 0.85 11.40 -22.49
N GLU A 37 -0.37 10.91 -22.31
CA GLU A 37 -1.61 11.68 -22.41
C GLU A 37 -2.11 12.21 -21.06
N GLY A 38 -1.30 12.09 -20.00
CA GLY A 38 -1.64 12.53 -18.65
C GLY A 38 -2.65 11.65 -17.91
N LYS A 39 -2.96 10.43 -18.42
CA LYS A 39 -3.85 9.50 -17.74
C LYS A 39 -3.11 8.80 -16.60
N VAL A 40 -3.77 8.73 -15.46
CA VAL A 40 -3.22 8.15 -14.23
C VAL A 40 -3.29 6.62 -14.27
N PHE A 41 -2.25 5.99 -13.76
CA PHE A 41 -2.15 4.58 -13.42
C PHE A 41 -1.60 4.45 -12.01
N TYR A 42 -2.04 3.44 -11.30
CA TYR A 42 -1.58 3.12 -9.96
C TYR A 42 -1.21 1.64 -9.92
N ALA A 43 -0.21 1.30 -9.13
CA ALA A 43 0.11 -0.09 -8.86
C ALA A 43 0.59 -0.27 -7.41
N ARG A 44 0.36 -1.46 -6.86
CA ARG A 44 0.71 -1.81 -5.49
C ARG A 44 1.00 -3.28 -5.34
N THR A 45 1.88 -3.61 -4.37
CA THR A 45 2.07 -4.96 -3.83
C THR A 45 1.58 -5.06 -2.38
N MET A 46 1.17 -6.25 -1.98
CA MET A 46 0.88 -6.62 -0.59
C MET A 46 1.82 -7.73 -0.17
N GLU A 47 2.69 -7.42 0.75
CA GLU A 47 3.55 -8.36 1.41
C GLU A 47 3.08 -8.56 2.85
N TYR A 48 2.85 -9.80 3.21
CA TYR A 48 2.37 -10.16 4.52
C TYR A 48 2.69 -11.63 4.81
N ALA A 49 3.03 -11.92 6.05
CA ALA A 49 3.44 -13.29 6.42
C ALA A 49 2.28 -14.27 6.58
N TYR A 50 1.10 -13.76 6.90
CA TYR A 50 -0.10 -14.59 7.09
C TYR A 50 -1.05 -14.45 5.91
N PRO A 51 -1.78 -15.51 5.51
CA PRO A 51 -2.75 -15.41 4.43
C PRO A 51 -3.78 -14.32 4.69
N THR A 52 -3.90 -13.38 3.76
CA THR A 52 -4.89 -12.29 3.85
C THR A 52 -6.27 -12.69 3.34
N GLU A 53 -6.39 -13.87 2.73
CA GLU A 53 -7.65 -14.38 2.15
C GLU A 53 -8.40 -13.32 1.34
N SER A 54 -7.62 -12.53 0.60
CA SER A 54 -8.13 -11.37 -0.12
C SER A 54 -9.03 -11.76 -1.29
N SER A 55 -10.08 -11.00 -1.48
CA SER A 55 -10.94 -11.02 -2.66
C SER A 55 -11.19 -9.57 -3.14
N ILE A 56 -11.84 -9.38 -4.28
CA ILE A 56 -12.20 -8.04 -4.73
C ILE A 56 -13.66 -7.80 -4.37
N SER A 57 -13.91 -6.79 -3.54
CA SER A 57 -15.25 -6.31 -3.21
C SER A 57 -15.63 -5.12 -4.09
N VAL A 58 -16.89 -5.08 -4.54
CA VAL A 58 -17.49 -3.94 -5.27
C VAL A 58 -18.71 -3.49 -4.49
N ILE A 59 -18.68 -2.24 -4.05
CA ILE A 59 -19.66 -1.63 -3.16
C ILE A 59 -20.40 -0.53 -3.95
N PRO A 60 -21.69 -0.71 -4.26
CA PRO A 60 -22.42 0.27 -5.07
C PRO A 60 -22.73 1.55 -4.28
N ALA A 61 -22.92 2.66 -5.00
CA ALA A 61 -23.45 3.89 -4.42
C ALA A 61 -24.82 3.64 -3.75
N GLY A 62 -25.09 4.37 -2.69
CA GLY A 62 -26.30 4.16 -1.87
C GLY A 62 -26.15 3.11 -0.77
N THR A 63 -25.06 2.32 -0.76
CA THR A 63 -24.78 1.39 0.34
C THR A 63 -24.58 2.15 1.64
N VAL A 64 -25.25 1.71 2.70
CA VAL A 64 -25.06 2.27 4.04
C VAL A 64 -23.95 1.51 4.73
N LEU A 65 -22.93 2.24 5.17
CA LEU A 65 -21.75 1.73 5.87
C LEU A 65 -21.68 2.33 7.27
N GLN A 66 -21.03 1.63 8.18
CA GLN A 66 -20.87 2.08 9.55
C GLN A 66 -19.50 1.71 10.08
N GLY A 67 -18.85 2.65 10.77
CA GLY A 67 -17.53 2.48 11.34
C GLY A 67 -17.52 1.54 12.55
N THR A 68 -16.42 0.86 12.70
CA THR A 68 -16.10 -0.01 13.83
C THR A 68 -15.55 0.83 14.97
N LEU A 69 -15.97 0.56 16.19
CA LEU A 69 -15.42 1.17 17.40
C LEU A 69 -14.36 0.27 18.06
N PRO A 70 -13.52 0.82 18.97
CA PRO A 70 -12.48 0.05 19.65
C PRO A 70 -12.99 -1.16 20.45
N ASP A 71 -14.26 -1.19 20.83
CA ASP A 71 -14.93 -2.30 21.53
C ASP A 71 -15.49 -3.38 20.57
N ALA A 72 -15.11 -3.35 19.31
CA ALA A 72 -15.58 -4.23 18.23
C ALA A 72 -17.06 -4.02 17.84
N THR A 73 -17.74 -3.02 18.37
CA THR A 73 -19.13 -2.73 17.96
C THR A 73 -19.16 -1.92 16.67
N MET A 74 -20.23 -2.12 15.88
CA MET A 74 -20.57 -1.32 14.70
C MET A 74 -21.39 -0.09 15.14
N GLY A 75 -20.85 0.69 16.09
CA GLY A 75 -21.50 1.85 16.69
C GLY A 75 -20.93 3.20 16.25
N GLY A 76 -19.93 3.18 15.38
CA GLY A 76 -19.23 4.37 14.90
C GLY A 76 -20.00 5.22 13.92
N LEU A 77 -19.30 6.12 13.24
CA LEU A 77 -19.85 6.98 12.19
C LEU A 77 -20.62 6.13 11.16
N LYS A 78 -21.83 6.59 10.84
CA LYS A 78 -22.65 5.99 9.78
C LYS A 78 -22.68 6.91 8.57
N TRP A 79 -22.42 6.35 7.39
CA TRP A 79 -22.46 7.10 6.13
C TRP A 79 -23.13 6.29 5.02
N THR A 80 -23.62 7.00 4.01
CA THR A 80 -24.13 6.38 2.78
C THR A 80 -23.12 6.64 1.66
N ALA A 81 -22.69 5.60 0.97
CA ALA A 81 -21.76 5.74 -0.13
C ALA A 81 -22.33 6.67 -1.22
N LYS A 82 -21.71 7.83 -1.39
CA LYS A 82 -22.04 8.78 -2.46
C LYS A 82 -21.57 8.25 -3.81
N TYR A 83 -20.42 7.58 -3.80
CA TYR A 83 -19.82 6.98 -4.99
C TYR A 83 -19.70 5.48 -4.81
N GLY A 84 -19.93 4.72 -5.89
CA GLY A 84 -19.61 3.32 -5.96
C GLY A 84 -18.09 3.13 -6.06
N PHE A 85 -17.57 2.07 -5.44
CA PHE A 85 -16.14 1.78 -5.40
C PHE A 85 -15.88 0.28 -5.34
N GLY A 86 -14.65 -0.10 -5.60
CA GLY A 86 -14.24 -1.49 -5.46
C GLY A 86 -12.73 -1.62 -5.40
N GLY A 87 -12.28 -2.77 -4.92
CA GLY A 87 -10.87 -3.08 -4.77
C GLY A 87 -10.62 -4.31 -3.91
N MET A 88 -9.36 -4.54 -3.60
CA MET A 88 -8.92 -5.66 -2.79
C MET A 88 -9.36 -5.47 -1.34
N ASN A 89 -9.93 -6.49 -0.77
CA ASN A 89 -10.24 -6.60 0.65
C ASN A 89 -9.23 -7.49 1.38
N SER A 90 -9.43 -7.70 2.66
CA SER A 90 -8.63 -8.62 3.48
C SER A 90 -9.54 -9.42 4.41
N HIS A 91 -9.16 -10.66 4.68
CA HIS A 91 -9.84 -11.57 5.62
C HIS A 91 -11.34 -11.78 5.32
N GLY A 92 -11.74 -11.67 4.06
CA GLY A 92 -13.14 -11.82 3.67
C GLY A 92 -14.07 -10.69 4.17
N LEU A 93 -13.53 -9.67 4.85
CA LEU A 93 -14.28 -8.51 5.31
C LEU A 93 -14.57 -7.55 4.15
N PRO A 94 -15.69 -6.81 4.14
CA PRO A 94 -15.98 -5.81 3.10
C PRO A 94 -15.16 -4.50 3.29
N SER A 95 -14.07 -4.55 4.05
CA SER A 95 -13.12 -3.44 4.22
C SER A 95 -12.10 -3.46 3.11
N ILE A 96 -12.05 -2.38 2.33
CA ILE A 96 -11.11 -2.23 1.22
C ILE A 96 -9.75 -1.81 1.74
N VAL A 97 -8.72 -2.61 1.48
CA VAL A 97 -7.32 -2.31 1.80
C VAL A 97 -6.62 -1.55 0.67
N ASP A 98 -7.15 -1.66 -0.54
CA ASP A 98 -6.69 -0.96 -1.74
C ASP A 98 -7.83 -0.90 -2.77
N GLY A 99 -8.17 0.27 -3.28
CA GLY A 99 -9.30 0.37 -4.19
C GLY A 99 -9.41 1.68 -4.95
N VAL A 100 -10.41 1.71 -5.83
CA VAL A 100 -10.75 2.85 -6.68
C VAL A 100 -12.26 3.07 -6.71
N ASN A 101 -12.69 4.34 -6.73
CA ASN A 101 -14.10 4.66 -6.92
C ASN A 101 -14.43 5.06 -8.36
N GLU A 102 -15.71 5.20 -8.66
CA GLU A 102 -16.21 5.58 -10.00
C GLU A 102 -15.76 6.96 -10.49
N LYS A 103 -15.17 7.80 -9.63
CA LYS A 103 -14.59 9.10 -9.97
C LYS A 103 -13.10 9.04 -10.22
N GLY A 104 -12.48 7.87 -9.98
CA GLY A 104 -11.04 7.66 -10.15
C GLY A 104 -10.22 8.08 -8.94
N LEU A 105 -10.84 8.31 -7.79
CA LEU A 105 -10.10 8.39 -6.53
C LEU A 105 -9.60 7.01 -6.16
N ILE A 106 -8.31 6.90 -5.84
CA ILE A 106 -7.63 5.68 -5.43
C ILE A 106 -7.18 5.85 -3.98
N VAL A 107 -7.40 4.85 -3.16
CA VAL A 107 -6.94 4.80 -1.77
C VAL A 107 -6.30 3.45 -1.50
N GLY A 108 -5.13 3.46 -0.88
CA GLY A 108 -4.44 2.26 -0.41
C GLY A 108 -3.98 2.45 1.04
N GLU A 109 -4.13 1.42 1.86
CA GLU A 109 -3.55 1.37 3.20
C GLU A 109 -2.27 0.53 3.18
N LEU A 110 -1.23 0.99 3.85
CA LEU A 110 0.06 0.32 3.97
C LEU A 110 0.45 0.28 5.46
N VAL A 111 1.25 -0.71 5.81
CA VAL A 111 1.68 -0.88 7.21
C VAL A 111 2.72 0.17 7.60
N PHE A 112 2.56 0.73 8.81
CA PHE A 112 3.34 1.86 9.33
C PHE A 112 3.84 1.57 10.76
N VAL A 113 4.56 0.47 10.91
CA VAL A 113 5.07 -0.04 12.20
C VAL A 113 5.98 0.98 12.88
N GLY A 114 5.79 1.13 14.20
CA GLY A 114 6.62 1.98 15.07
C GLY A 114 6.30 3.47 15.00
N TYR A 115 5.39 3.89 14.12
CA TYR A 115 5.01 5.30 13.97
C TYR A 115 3.50 5.53 14.07
N ALA A 116 2.67 4.57 13.66
CA ALA A 116 1.22 4.75 13.70
C ALA A 116 0.73 4.98 15.13
N GLY A 117 0.01 6.08 15.35
CA GLY A 117 -0.59 6.45 16.62
C GLY A 117 -1.87 7.22 16.36
N TYR A 118 -3.02 6.53 16.50
CA TYR A 118 -4.33 7.09 16.19
C TYR A 118 -4.87 7.95 17.33
N GLN A 119 -5.96 8.67 17.08
CA GLN A 119 -6.64 9.49 18.06
C GLN A 119 -7.23 8.62 19.18
N SER A 120 -7.18 9.13 20.41
CA SER A 120 -7.84 8.46 21.54
C SER A 120 -9.33 8.40 21.36
N TYR A 121 -9.93 7.26 21.67
CA TYR A 121 -11.38 7.08 21.62
C TYR A 121 -12.07 7.92 22.70
N ASP A 122 -13.12 8.63 22.28
CA ASP A 122 -14.00 9.40 23.13
C ASP A 122 -15.44 8.91 22.92
N PRO A 123 -16.07 8.23 23.90
CA PRO A 123 -17.43 7.72 23.75
C PRO A 123 -18.47 8.80 23.39
N ALA A 124 -18.26 10.06 23.83
CA ALA A 124 -19.15 11.17 23.46
C ALA A 124 -19.08 11.52 21.95
N LYS A 125 -18.04 11.05 21.25
CA LYS A 125 -17.82 11.25 19.83
C LYS A 125 -17.89 9.96 19.01
N ALA A 126 -18.50 8.91 19.55
CA ALA A 126 -18.65 7.63 18.88
C ALA A 126 -19.24 7.78 17.45
N SER A 127 -20.29 8.61 17.30
CA SER A 127 -20.93 8.86 16.01
C SER A 127 -20.07 9.58 14.96
N GLN A 128 -18.87 10.03 15.33
CA GLN A 128 -17.88 10.66 14.44
C GLN A 128 -16.60 9.78 14.30
N THR A 129 -16.60 8.59 14.91
CA THR A 129 -15.41 7.73 15.03
C THR A 129 -15.51 6.52 14.11
N ILE A 130 -14.38 6.16 13.50
CA ILE A 130 -14.17 4.94 12.74
C ILE A 130 -12.86 4.28 13.18
N ALA A 131 -12.72 2.98 12.93
CA ALA A 131 -11.43 2.31 13.01
C ALA A 131 -10.52 2.74 11.85
N GLN A 132 -9.20 2.61 12.02
CA GLN A 132 -8.24 2.96 10.98
C GLN A 132 -8.46 2.19 9.68
N TYR A 133 -8.85 0.92 9.73
CA TYR A 133 -9.12 0.10 8.56
C TYR A 133 -10.48 0.38 7.88
N ASP A 134 -11.35 1.21 8.49
CA ASP A 134 -12.57 1.72 7.85
C ASP A 134 -12.30 2.96 6.99
N LEU A 135 -11.14 3.61 7.20
CA LEU A 135 -10.81 4.87 6.54
C LEU A 135 -10.80 4.77 5.00
N PRO A 136 -10.24 3.74 4.36
CA PRO A 136 -10.31 3.60 2.91
C PRO A 136 -11.75 3.56 2.38
N ASN A 137 -12.64 2.82 3.04
CA ASN A 137 -14.06 2.77 2.66
C ASN A 137 -14.74 4.14 2.79
N TRP A 138 -14.44 4.88 3.86
CA TRP A 138 -15.01 6.21 4.05
C TRP A 138 -14.51 7.21 3.00
N LEU A 139 -13.22 7.17 2.66
CA LEU A 139 -12.62 8.04 1.64
C LEU A 139 -13.20 7.74 0.25
N LEU A 140 -13.17 6.46 -0.17
CA LEU A 140 -13.67 6.04 -1.48
C LEU A 140 -15.16 6.30 -1.67
N ALA A 141 -15.94 6.15 -0.60
CA ALA A 141 -17.39 6.36 -0.63
C ALA A 141 -17.78 7.84 -0.78
N ASN A 142 -17.00 8.77 -0.26
CA ASN A 142 -17.44 10.16 -0.08
C ASN A 142 -16.78 11.18 -1.01
N PHE A 143 -15.54 10.92 -1.47
CA PHE A 143 -14.74 11.93 -2.17
C PHE A 143 -14.38 11.52 -3.59
N ALA A 144 -14.22 12.51 -4.46
CA ALA A 144 -13.85 12.33 -5.86
C ALA A 144 -12.38 12.77 -6.12
N THR A 145 -11.83 13.64 -5.27
CA THR A 145 -10.53 14.26 -5.49
C THR A 145 -9.68 14.30 -4.22
N VAL A 146 -8.37 14.37 -4.41
CA VAL A 146 -7.38 14.59 -3.34
C VAL A 146 -7.66 15.89 -2.58
N ALA A 147 -8.11 16.93 -3.28
CA ALA A 147 -8.46 18.22 -2.65
C ALA A 147 -9.66 18.09 -1.70
N GLU A 148 -10.70 17.34 -2.09
CA GLU A 148 -11.83 17.04 -1.20
C GLU A 148 -11.38 16.23 0.02
N VAL A 149 -10.56 15.20 -0.15
CA VAL A 149 -10.02 14.42 0.98
C VAL A 149 -9.26 15.33 1.95
N ARG A 150 -8.37 16.19 1.45
CA ARG A 150 -7.61 17.14 2.30
C ARG A 150 -8.52 18.07 3.08
N ALA A 151 -9.59 18.55 2.46
CA ALA A 151 -10.52 19.47 3.10
C ALA A 151 -11.35 18.83 4.21
N HIS A 152 -11.62 17.51 4.11
CA HIS A 152 -12.59 16.83 4.93
C HIS A 152 -12.01 15.72 5.84
N ILE A 153 -10.72 15.41 5.76
CA ILE A 153 -10.13 14.35 6.61
C ILE A 153 -10.29 14.63 8.13
N GLY A 154 -10.44 15.89 8.50
CA GLY A 154 -10.69 16.32 9.86
C GLY A 154 -12.14 16.12 10.34
N ASP A 155 -13.09 15.81 9.46
CA ASP A 155 -14.51 15.60 9.78
C ASP A 155 -14.76 14.25 10.45
N VAL A 156 -13.78 13.35 10.40
CA VAL A 156 -13.84 12.01 10.99
C VAL A 156 -12.73 11.83 12.04
N ARG A 157 -13.05 11.10 13.11
CA ARG A 157 -12.08 10.66 14.11
C ARG A 157 -11.66 9.25 13.78
N VAL A 158 -10.36 9.03 13.68
CA VAL A 158 -9.79 7.71 13.41
C VAL A 158 -9.11 7.21 14.68
N CYS A 159 -9.63 6.11 15.22
CA CYS A 159 -9.11 5.45 16.42
C CYS A 159 -8.51 4.09 16.07
N GLN A 160 -7.67 3.56 16.97
CA GLN A 160 -7.25 2.16 16.89
C GLN A 160 -8.49 1.27 16.97
N GLY A 161 -8.73 0.49 15.95
CA GLY A 161 -9.77 -0.53 15.96
C GLY A 161 -9.36 -1.76 16.77
N PRO A 162 -10.30 -2.65 17.04
CA PRO A 162 -10.02 -3.93 17.70
C PRO A 162 -9.12 -4.82 16.82
N GLU A 163 -8.38 -5.71 17.48
CA GLU A 163 -7.53 -6.71 16.80
C GLU A 163 -8.34 -7.89 16.24
N ALA A 164 -9.63 -7.95 16.51
CA ALA A 164 -10.57 -8.87 15.90
C ALA A 164 -11.84 -8.12 15.49
N ALA A 165 -12.32 -8.34 14.29
CA ALA A 165 -13.54 -7.73 13.77
C ALA A 165 -14.43 -8.80 13.10
N GLN A 166 -15.73 -8.73 13.38
CA GLN A 166 -16.74 -9.65 12.80
C GLN A 166 -16.39 -11.14 12.97
N GLY A 167 -15.70 -11.49 14.08
CA GLY A 167 -15.28 -12.86 14.37
C GLY A 167 -13.99 -13.31 13.67
N VAL A 168 -13.28 -12.39 13.02
CA VAL A 168 -11.99 -12.63 12.35
C VAL A 168 -10.88 -11.95 13.14
N GLU A 169 -9.83 -12.69 13.46
CA GLU A 169 -8.60 -12.15 14.03
C GLU A 169 -7.84 -11.39 12.92
N ILE A 170 -7.60 -10.09 13.13
CA ILE A 170 -6.91 -9.22 12.17
C ILE A 170 -5.60 -8.66 12.73
N GLY A 171 -5.38 -8.84 14.03
CA GLY A 171 -4.20 -8.32 14.75
C GLY A 171 -4.13 -6.79 14.80
N PRO A 172 -3.06 -6.26 15.42
CA PRO A 172 -2.83 -4.83 15.41
C PRO A 172 -2.45 -4.38 14.00
N LEU A 173 -3.20 -3.41 13.46
CA LEU A 173 -2.95 -2.84 12.13
C LEU A 173 -2.45 -1.39 12.25
N PRO A 174 -1.12 -1.18 12.41
CA PRO A 174 -0.52 0.14 12.30
C PRO A 174 -0.49 0.54 10.82
N LEU A 175 -1.34 1.46 10.40
CA LEU A 175 -1.54 1.81 9.00
C LEU A 175 -1.27 3.29 8.73
N HIS A 176 -0.81 3.59 7.52
CA HIS A 176 -0.88 4.88 6.87
C HIS A 176 -1.47 4.72 5.46
N PHE A 177 -1.84 5.84 4.81
CA PHE A 177 -2.68 5.77 3.64
C PHE A 177 -2.12 6.62 2.51
N THR A 178 -2.17 6.07 1.29
CA THR A 178 -1.93 6.84 0.07
C THR A 178 -3.25 7.16 -0.61
N VAL A 179 -3.36 8.36 -1.16
CA VAL A 179 -4.55 8.80 -1.90
C VAL A 179 -4.11 9.47 -3.19
N HIS A 180 -4.74 9.08 -4.30
CA HIS A 180 -4.48 9.64 -5.62
C HIS A 180 -5.80 9.92 -6.34
N ASP A 181 -5.81 10.84 -7.28
CA ASP A 181 -6.99 11.09 -8.10
C ASP A 181 -6.66 11.13 -9.61
N ALA A 182 -7.71 11.23 -10.43
CA ALA A 182 -7.60 11.22 -11.87
C ALA A 182 -6.82 12.41 -12.47
N THR A 183 -6.56 13.46 -11.69
CA THR A 183 -5.73 14.61 -12.10
C THR A 183 -4.25 14.34 -11.95
N GLY A 184 -3.90 13.30 -11.19
CA GLY A 184 -2.53 12.97 -10.79
C GLY A 184 -2.11 13.62 -9.47
N ALA A 185 -3.01 14.31 -8.77
CA ALA A 185 -2.75 14.75 -7.41
C ALA A 185 -2.55 13.53 -6.48
N SER A 186 -1.72 13.70 -5.47
CA SER A 186 -1.37 12.64 -4.53
C SER A 186 -1.10 13.20 -3.15
N LEU A 187 -1.59 12.51 -2.12
CA LEU A 187 -1.26 12.78 -0.73
C LEU A 187 -1.05 11.49 0.07
N VAL A 188 -0.44 11.64 1.22
CA VAL A 188 -0.29 10.59 2.23
C VAL A 188 -0.93 11.08 3.53
N ILE A 189 -1.67 10.20 4.20
CA ILE A 189 -2.27 10.44 5.51
C ILE A 189 -1.55 9.55 6.53
N GLU A 190 -0.94 10.18 7.53
CA GLU A 190 -0.23 9.51 8.61
C GLU A 190 -0.79 9.98 9.96
N TYR A 191 -1.23 9.05 10.79
CA TYR A 191 -1.59 9.32 12.17
C TYR A 191 -0.39 9.02 13.06
N VAL A 192 0.16 10.04 13.71
CA VAL A 192 1.33 9.94 14.59
C VAL A 192 1.00 10.67 15.89
N ASP A 193 1.22 10.01 17.02
CA ASP A 193 0.96 10.58 18.37
C ASP A 193 -0.45 11.18 18.53
N GLY A 194 -1.45 10.55 17.95
CA GLY A 194 -2.85 11.01 18.00
C GLY A 194 -3.18 12.16 17.05
N VAL A 195 -2.24 12.59 16.21
CA VAL A 195 -2.41 13.70 15.26
C VAL A 195 -2.45 13.19 13.83
N VAL A 196 -3.42 13.67 13.05
CA VAL A 196 -3.47 13.41 11.60
C VAL A 196 -2.50 14.36 10.89
N ASN A 197 -1.56 13.78 10.14
CA ASN A 197 -0.63 14.49 9.26
C ASN A 197 -1.01 14.20 7.82
N VAL A 198 -1.19 15.25 7.01
CA VAL A 198 -1.53 15.14 5.59
C VAL A 198 -0.41 15.75 4.77
N HIS A 199 0.35 14.91 4.10
CA HIS A 199 1.52 15.29 3.33
C HIS A 199 1.20 15.28 1.83
N ASP A 200 1.68 16.31 1.11
CA ASP A 200 1.74 16.22 -0.35
C ASP A 200 2.74 15.12 -0.74
N ASN A 201 2.35 14.27 -1.70
CA ASN A 201 3.22 13.23 -2.21
C ASN A 201 3.63 13.54 -3.67
N PRO A 202 4.66 14.35 -3.88
CA PRO A 202 5.02 14.84 -5.22
C PRO A 202 5.48 13.72 -6.16
N LEU A 203 5.99 12.63 -5.61
CA LEU A 203 6.53 11.50 -6.39
C LEU A 203 5.50 10.37 -6.58
N GLY A 204 4.38 10.42 -5.82
CA GLY A 204 3.32 9.43 -5.90
C GLY A 204 3.69 8.05 -5.39
N VAL A 205 4.79 7.90 -4.67
CA VAL A 205 5.29 6.62 -4.12
C VAL A 205 5.03 6.57 -2.62
N LEU A 206 4.62 5.43 -2.10
CA LEU A 206 4.58 5.13 -0.67
C LEU A 206 4.99 3.67 -0.45
N THR A 207 5.74 3.44 0.64
CA THR A 207 6.06 2.10 1.14
C THR A 207 5.56 1.98 2.59
N ASN A 208 6.43 1.66 3.53
CA ASN A 208 6.11 1.55 4.94
C ASN A 208 6.83 2.65 5.75
N ALA A 209 7.16 2.37 7.02
CA ALA A 209 7.98 3.25 7.86
C ALA A 209 9.41 3.45 7.28
N PRO A 210 10.05 4.60 7.52
CA PRO A 210 9.63 5.80 8.26
C PRO A 210 8.59 6.69 7.54
N PRO A 211 8.13 7.79 8.19
CA PRO A 211 7.17 8.73 7.58
C PRO A 211 7.63 9.33 6.25
N LEU A 212 6.67 9.73 5.40
CA LEU A 212 6.95 10.27 4.06
C LEU A 212 7.99 11.42 4.04
N PRO A 213 7.98 12.41 4.95
CA PRO A 213 9.01 13.47 4.94
C PRO A 213 10.44 12.93 5.12
N TRP A 214 10.62 11.87 5.92
CA TRP A 214 11.90 11.20 6.05
C TRP A 214 12.29 10.49 4.75
N MET A 215 11.35 9.78 4.12
CA MET A 215 11.57 9.10 2.84
C MET A 215 12.02 10.07 1.74
N LEU A 216 11.39 11.25 1.67
CA LEU A 216 11.79 12.29 0.72
C LEU A 216 13.20 12.82 1.02
N THR A 217 13.55 13.00 2.29
CA THR A 217 14.90 13.41 2.71
C THR A 217 15.96 12.37 2.35
N TYR A 218 15.62 11.07 2.48
CA TYR A 218 16.52 9.96 2.16
C TYR A 218 16.97 9.96 0.72
N LEU A 219 16.16 10.44 -0.24
CA LEU A 219 16.52 10.55 -1.65
C LEU A 219 17.74 11.43 -1.90
N SER A 220 18.05 12.36 -0.99
CA SER A 220 19.20 13.25 -1.13
C SER A 220 20.55 12.52 -1.21
N ASN A 221 20.63 11.29 -0.69
CA ASN A 221 21.82 10.46 -0.81
C ASN A 221 22.02 9.86 -2.21
N TYR A 222 21.01 9.95 -3.08
CA TYR A 222 20.93 9.24 -4.36
C TYR A 222 20.71 10.16 -5.55
N VAL A 223 21.10 11.43 -5.44
CA VAL A 223 20.97 12.44 -6.51
C VAL A 223 21.77 12.08 -7.78
N ASN A 224 22.70 11.14 -7.68
CA ASN A 224 23.49 10.64 -8.79
C ASN A 224 22.77 9.61 -9.68
N LEU A 225 21.66 9.05 -9.22
CA LEU A 225 20.93 8.04 -9.99
C LEU A 225 20.28 8.67 -11.23
N THR A 226 20.51 8.04 -12.38
CA THR A 226 20.00 8.49 -13.68
C THR A 226 19.78 7.32 -14.61
N ALA A 227 18.82 7.43 -15.54
CA ALA A 227 18.63 6.46 -16.61
C ALA A 227 19.77 6.45 -17.64
N VAL A 228 20.57 7.52 -17.67
CA VAL A 228 21.65 7.69 -18.66
C VAL A 228 22.93 7.04 -18.16
N ASN A 229 23.56 6.24 -19.02
CA ASN A 229 24.85 5.62 -18.70
C ASN A 229 25.94 6.66 -18.44
N VAL A 230 26.77 6.37 -17.45
CA VAL A 230 27.94 7.20 -17.13
C VAL A 230 28.98 7.04 -18.28
N PRO A 231 29.47 8.15 -18.86
CA PRO A 231 30.48 8.06 -19.92
C PRO A 231 31.80 7.51 -19.39
N MET A 232 32.61 6.94 -20.31
CA MET A 232 33.98 6.50 -19.99
C MET A 232 34.80 7.64 -19.39
N ARG A 233 35.74 7.31 -18.51
CA ARG A 233 36.65 8.27 -17.86
C ARG A 233 38.11 7.90 -18.05
N LYS A 234 38.96 8.89 -18.29
CA LYS A 234 40.41 8.73 -18.25
C LYS A 234 40.92 9.06 -16.86
N LEU A 235 41.68 8.13 -16.29
CA LEU A 235 42.38 8.27 -15.01
C LEU A 235 43.87 8.08 -15.27
N GLY A 236 44.59 9.19 -15.41
CA GLY A 236 45.95 9.13 -15.89
C GLY A 236 46.01 8.56 -17.31
N GLY A 237 46.86 7.55 -17.51
CA GLY A 237 47.00 6.82 -18.80
C GLY A 237 45.99 5.69 -19.02
N PHE A 238 45.07 5.43 -18.04
CA PHE A 238 44.13 4.33 -18.10
C PHE A 238 42.69 4.83 -18.42
N THR A 239 42.00 4.13 -19.30
CA THR A 239 40.60 4.44 -19.62
C THR A 239 39.67 3.43 -18.93
N VAL A 240 38.77 3.94 -18.09
CA VAL A 240 37.74 3.16 -17.40
C VAL A 240 36.47 3.19 -18.25
N HIS A 241 35.95 2.00 -18.57
CA HIS A 241 34.73 1.79 -19.31
C HIS A 241 33.64 1.18 -18.38
N GLN A 242 32.38 1.45 -18.67
CA GLN A 242 31.26 0.72 -18.07
C GLN A 242 31.22 -0.72 -18.59
N PHE A 243 30.73 -1.65 -17.79
CA PHE A 243 30.61 -3.07 -18.17
C PHE A 243 29.35 -3.37 -19.04
N GLY A 244 28.60 -2.37 -19.47
CA GLY A 244 27.37 -2.54 -20.22
C GLY A 244 26.38 -1.41 -19.94
N GLN A 245 25.11 -1.67 -20.12
CA GLN A 245 24.06 -0.68 -19.88
C GLN A 245 23.69 -0.64 -18.39
N GLY A 246 23.12 0.51 -17.93
CA GLY A 246 22.59 0.68 -16.57
C GLY A 246 23.55 1.32 -15.58
N SER A 247 24.73 1.79 -16.03
CA SER A 247 25.75 2.38 -15.14
C SER A 247 25.26 3.63 -14.40
N GLY A 248 24.27 4.35 -14.91
CA GLY A 248 23.65 5.49 -14.24
C GLY A 248 22.79 5.11 -13.01
N MET A 249 22.35 3.86 -12.93
CA MET A 249 21.62 3.31 -11.79
C MET A 249 22.51 2.55 -10.80
N LEU A 250 23.84 2.62 -10.97
CA LEU A 250 24.78 1.98 -10.05
C LEU A 250 24.62 2.56 -8.64
N GLY A 251 24.38 1.67 -7.67
CA GLY A 251 24.10 2.04 -6.28
C GLY A 251 22.60 2.06 -5.95
N LEU A 252 21.70 1.80 -6.92
CA LEU A 252 20.29 1.58 -6.61
C LEU A 252 20.16 0.32 -5.75
N PRO A 253 19.63 0.41 -4.50
CA PRO A 253 19.56 -0.73 -3.60
C PRO A 253 18.60 -1.80 -4.12
N GLY A 254 18.99 -3.06 -3.94
CA GLY A 254 18.19 -4.24 -4.33
C GLY A 254 17.45 -4.93 -3.18
N ASP A 255 17.69 -4.52 -1.93
CA ASP A 255 17.06 -5.14 -0.76
C ASP A 255 15.59 -4.75 -0.56
N PHE A 256 14.91 -5.43 0.36
CA PHE A 256 13.47 -5.29 0.57
C PHE A 256 13.09 -4.32 1.69
N THR A 257 14.03 -3.55 2.25
CA THR A 257 13.69 -2.54 3.28
C THR A 257 12.79 -1.44 2.70
N PRO A 258 11.85 -0.90 3.50
CA PRO A 258 10.94 0.13 3.02
C PRO A 258 11.62 1.34 2.37
N PRO A 259 12.69 1.94 2.94
CA PRO A 259 13.38 3.07 2.30
C PRO A 259 13.99 2.73 0.94
N ASN A 260 14.51 1.52 0.79
CA ASN A 260 15.16 1.10 -0.45
C ASN A 260 14.15 0.68 -1.53
N ARG A 261 12.99 0.11 -1.15
CA ARG A 261 11.86 -0.09 -2.06
C ARG A 261 11.27 1.26 -2.50
N PHE A 262 11.14 2.24 -1.59
CA PHE A 262 10.72 3.61 -1.91
C PHE A 262 11.64 4.23 -2.96
N LEU A 263 12.94 4.26 -2.69
CA LEU A 263 13.95 4.78 -3.62
C LEU A 263 13.88 4.08 -4.99
N ARG A 264 13.77 2.74 -5.00
CA ARG A 264 13.69 1.96 -6.25
C ARG A 264 12.47 2.36 -7.07
N MET A 265 11.30 2.47 -6.44
CA MET A 265 10.08 2.90 -7.13
C MET A 265 10.20 4.34 -7.64
N VAL A 266 10.78 5.25 -6.86
CA VAL A 266 11.05 6.62 -7.33
C VAL A 266 11.99 6.60 -8.53
N ALA A 267 13.12 5.90 -8.46
CA ALA A 267 14.10 5.83 -9.54
C ALA A 267 13.45 5.28 -10.83
N LEU A 268 12.67 4.22 -10.74
CA LEU A 268 12.02 3.58 -11.89
C LEU A 268 10.88 4.43 -12.46
N THR A 269 9.99 4.96 -11.62
CA THR A 269 8.85 5.78 -12.09
C THR A 269 9.30 7.11 -12.71
N GLN A 270 10.33 7.74 -12.17
CA GLN A 270 10.85 9.02 -12.67
C GLN A 270 11.77 8.85 -13.90
N SER A 271 12.37 7.68 -14.10
CA SER A 271 13.23 7.39 -15.24
C SER A 271 12.49 6.77 -16.42
N ALA A 272 11.36 6.12 -16.17
CA ALA A 272 10.57 5.49 -17.23
C ALA A 272 10.01 6.53 -18.21
N ILE A 273 10.11 6.23 -19.50
CA ILE A 273 9.50 7.08 -20.53
C ILE A 273 7.97 6.87 -20.49
N PRO A 274 7.17 7.93 -20.31
CA PRO A 274 5.73 7.80 -20.30
C PRO A 274 5.21 7.11 -21.57
N ALA A 275 4.57 5.99 -21.40
CA ALA A 275 4.06 5.19 -22.54
C ALA A 275 2.87 5.90 -23.20
N LYS A 276 2.70 5.69 -24.51
CA LYS A 276 1.54 6.18 -25.28
C LYS A 276 0.41 5.14 -25.23
N GLY A 277 -0.81 5.62 -24.96
CA GLY A 277 -1.99 4.79 -24.85
C GLY A 277 -2.12 4.04 -23.53
N LEU A 278 -3.31 3.51 -23.27
CA LEU A 278 -3.66 2.92 -21.98
C LEU A 278 -3.01 1.54 -21.74
N ASP A 279 -2.95 0.69 -22.77
CA ASP A 279 -2.42 -0.68 -22.59
C ASP A 279 -0.90 -0.68 -22.40
N ALA A 280 -0.17 0.15 -23.15
CA ALA A 280 1.27 0.27 -22.97
C ALA A 280 1.62 0.89 -21.62
N ALA A 281 0.82 1.84 -21.12
CA ALA A 281 1.01 2.44 -19.81
C ALA A 281 0.70 1.46 -18.66
N LEU A 282 -0.35 0.67 -18.82
CA LEU A 282 -0.69 -0.40 -17.87
C LEU A 282 0.44 -1.43 -17.79
N ASN A 283 0.94 -1.89 -18.95
CA ASN A 283 2.06 -2.83 -19.00
C ASN A 283 3.33 -2.25 -18.36
N LEU A 284 3.60 -0.95 -18.55
CA LEU A 284 4.72 -0.27 -17.90
C LEU A 284 4.54 -0.25 -16.37
N ALA A 285 3.34 0.07 -15.88
CA ALA A 285 3.04 0.05 -14.44
C ALA A 285 3.24 -1.35 -13.83
N MET A 286 2.75 -2.39 -14.52
CA MET A 286 2.94 -3.78 -14.13
C MET A 286 4.43 -4.16 -14.10
N THR A 287 5.20 -3.78 -15.12
CA THR A 287 6.65 -4.03 -15.18
C THR A 287 7.40 -3.33 -14.04
N ILE A 288 7.01 -2.12 -13.68
CA ILE A 288 7.67 -1.38 -12.59
C ILE A 288 7.36 -2.04 -11.25
N ILE A 289 6.11 -2.41 -10.97
CA ILE A 289 5.74 -2.97 -9.66
C ILE A 289 6.37 -4.35 -9.43
N ASP A 290 6.63 -5.13 -10.46
CA ASP A 290 7.28 -6.43 -10.37
C ASP A 290 8.69 -6.37 -9.77
N ASN A 291 9.34 -5.18 -9.77
CA ASN A 291 10.68 -5.00 -9.19
C ASN A 291 10.73 -5.04 -7.65
N VAL A 292 9.59 -5.13 -6.98
CA VAL A 292 9.52 -5.21 -5.51
C VAL A 292 8.87 -6.50 -5.00
N ASP A 293 8.61 -7.45 -5.87
CA ASP A 293 8.13 -8.78 -5.48
C ASP A 293 9.11 -9.45 -4.51
N ILE A 294 8.58 -9.96 -3.40
CA ILE A 294 9.33 -10.74 -2.42
C ILE A 294 9.07 -12.23 -2.65
N PRO A 295 10.07 -13.00 -3.09
CA PRO A 295 9.97 -14.44 -3.18
C PRO A 295 9.87 -15.07 -1.78
N LEU A 296 9.07 -16.12 -1.64
CA LEU A 296 8.94 -16.86 -0.37
C LEU A 296 10.31 -17.25 0.19
N GLY A 297 10.54 -16.89 1.46
CA GLY A 297 11.78 -17.20 2.17
C GLY A 297 12.94 -16.19 1.97
N SER A 298 12.79 -15.18 1.09
CA SER A 298 13.80 -14.14 0.92
C SER A 298 13.79 -13.11 2.05
N VAL A 299 12.65 -12.95 2.73
CA VAL A 299 12.49 -12.14 3.93
C VAL A 299 11.84 -13.02 4.99
N ARG A 300 12.48 -13.13 6.14
CA ARG A 300 11.99 -13.95 7.23
C ARG A 300 12.41 -13.38 8.58
N GLN A 301 11.62 -13.67 9.57
CA GLN A 301 11.87 -13.38 10.98
C GLN A 301 11.72 -14.66 11.77
N GLU A 302 12.57 -14.85 12.75
CA GLU A 302 12.44 -15.94 13.72
C GLU A 302 11.79 -15.38 14.99
N ASP A 303 10.79 -16.06 15.52
CA ASP A 303 10.21 -15.80 16.83
C ASP A 303 10.14 -17.10 17.65
N GLU A 304 9.55 -17.07 18.85
CA GLU A 304 9.40 -18.23 19.73
C GLU A 304 8.51 -19.34 19.16
N ASN A 305 7.71 -19.05 18.13
CA ASN A 305 6.80 -19.96 17.47
C ASN A 305 7.37 -20.56 16.16
N GLY A 306 8.53 -20.06 15.71
CA GLY A 306 9.21 -20.50 14.51
C GLY A 306 9.51 -19.41 13.49
N GLU A 307 9.74 -19.79 12.24
CA GLU A 307 9.99 -18.84 11.16
C GLU A 307 8.69 -18.21 10.65
N ILE A 308 8.68 -16.88 10.57
CA ILE A 308 7.66 -16.09 9.90
C ILE A 308 8.21 -15.71 8.52
N LEU A 309 7.57 -16.20 7.46
CA LEU A 309 8.02 -16.00 6.08
C LEU A 309 7.17 -14.95 5.38
N GLU A 310 7.78 -13.86 4.95
CA GLU A 310 7.12 -12.82 4.19
C GLU A 310 7.21 -13.10 2.68
N LEU A 311 6.12 -12.82 1.97
CA LEU A 311 6.07 -12.93 0.51
C LEU A 311 5.08 -11.90 -0.07
N THR A 312 5.24 -11.58 -1.34
CA THR A 312 4.22 -10.79 -2.07
C THR A 312 3.02 -11.68 -2.36
N GLN A 313 1.95 -11.53 -1.56
CA GLN A 313 0.73 -12.33 -1.72
C GLN A 313 -0.03 -11.96 -2.99
N TRP A 314 -0.10 -10.68 -3.28
CA TRP A 314 -0.72 -10.17 -4.51
C TRP A 314 -0.12 -8.84 -4.94
N ALA A 315 -0.26 -8.54 -6.21
CA ALA A 315 -0.03 -7.21 -6.78
C ALA A 315 -1.26 -6.76 -7.55
N VAL A 316 -1.46 -5.45 -7.57
CA VAL A 316 -2.55 -4.82 -8.32
C VAL A 316 -2.03 -3.72 -9.22
N ALA A 317 -2.76 -3.48 -10.31
CA ALA A 317 -2.59 -2.32 -11.17
C ALA A 317 -3.97 -1.76 -11.52
N VAL A 318 -4.13 -0.45 -11.43
CA VAL A 318 -5.43 0.21 -11.60
C VAL A 318 -5.37 1.15 -12.79
N ASP A 319 -6.36 1.03 -13.66
CA ASP A 319 -6.65 1.98 -14.73
C ASP A 319 -7.97 2.70 -14.42
N PRO A 320 -7.93 3.86 -13.78
CA PRO A 320 -9.13 4.60 -13.41
C PRO A 320 -9.92 5.10 -14.63
N THR A 321 -9.26 5.30 -15.77
CA THR A 321 -9.91 5.77 -17.01
C THR A 321 -10.89 4.74 -17.55
N ARG A 322 -10.52 3.45 -17.50
CA ARG A 322 -11.39 2.33 -17.90
C ARG A 322 -12.15 1.72 -16.71
N GLN A 323 -11.90 2.21 -15.50
CA GLN A 323 -12.43 1.66 -14.24
C GLN A 323 -12.11 0.17 -14.09
N ARG A 324 -10.90 -0.25 -14.43
CA ARG A 324 -10.44 -1.63 -14.35
C ARG A 324 -9.42 -1.79 -13.23
N TYR A 325 -9.65 -2.80 -12.42
CA TYR A 325 -8.79 -3.20 -11.31
C TYR A 325 -8.13 -4.53 -11.66
N TYR A 326 -6.85 -4.49 -12.02
CA TYR A 326 -6.06 -5.65 -12.38
C TYR A 326 -5.39 -6.22 -11.14
N PHE A 327 -5.22 -7.53 -11.11
CA PHE A 327 -4.55 -8.22 -10.02
C PHE A 327 -3.83 -9.48 -10.49
N ARG A 328 -2.82 -9.89 -9.75
CA ARG A 328 -2.18 -11.20 -9.77
C ARG A 328 -1.88 -11.64 -8.35
N THR A 329 -1.76 -12.94 -8.12
CA THR A 329 -1.42 -13.51 -6.81
C THR A 329 -0.04 -14.17 -6.83
N TYR A 330 0.43 -14.61 -5.66
CA TYR A 330 1.66 -15.39 -5.59
C TYR A 330 1.55 -16.68 -6.39
N ASP A 331 0.41 -17.37 -6.28
CA ASP A 331 0.18 -18.68 -6.92
C ASP A 331 -0.16 -18.57 -8.42
N ASN A 332 -0.60 -17.39 -8.88
CA ASN A 332 -0.86 -17.14 -10.30
C ASN A 332 -0.30 -15.78 -10.72
N LYS A 333 0.80 -15.80 -11.46
CA LYS A 333 1.48 -14.60 -11.95
C LYS A 333 0.83 -13.97 -13.19
N ASN A 334 -0.18 -14.61 -13.77
CA ASN A 334 -0.96 -14.01 -14.85
C ASN A 334 -1.86 -12.90 -14.29
N TRP A 335 -1.90 -11.77 -15.01
CA TRP A 335 -2.76 -10.66 -14.65
C TRP A 335 -4.21 -10.92 -15.06
N HIS A 336 -5.12 -10.78 -14.10
CA HIS A 336 -6.57 -10.81 -14.26
C HIS A 336 -7.15 -9.43 -13.96
N TYR A 337 -8.41 -9.18 -14.29
CA TYR A 337 -9.03 -7.92 -13.90
C TYR A 337 -10.52 -8.07 -13.60
N VAL A 338 -11.01 -7.18 -12.76
CA VAL A 338 -12.43 -6.88 -12.56
C VAL A 338 -12.71 -5.51 -13.18
N ASP A 339 -13.71 -5.46 -14.04
CA ASP A 339 -14.25 -4.20 -14.57
C ASP A 339 -15.19 -3.61 -13.51
N ILE A 340 -14.65 -2.72 -12.68
CA ILE A 340 -15.36 -2.10 -11.56
C ILE A 340 -16.55 -1.28 -12.07
N GLY A 341 -16.38 -0.54 -13.17
CA GLY A 341 -17.44 0.26 -13.76
C GLY A 341 -18.62 -0.59 -14.21
N LYS A 342 -18.35 -1.69 -14.90
CA LYS A 342 -19.38 -2.65 -15.32
C LYS A 342 -20.06 -3.32 -14.12
N ALA A 343 -19.29 -3.71 -13.11
CA ALA A 343 -19.82 -4.33 -11.90
C ALA A 343 -20.74 -3.36 -11.15
N LEU A 344 -20.33 -2.11 -10.97
CA LEU A 344 -21.12 -1.07 -10.30
C LEU A 344 -22.44 -0.76 -11.04
N ALA A 345 -22.42 -0.73 -12.37
CA ALA A 345 -23.63 -0.44 -13.16
C ALA A 345 -24.75 -1.46 -12.93
N GLY A 346 -24.43 -2.71 -12.58
CA GLY A 346 -25.39 -3.78 -12.31
C GLY A 346 -25.64 -4.08 -10.84
N ALA A 347 -24.81 -3.56 -9.93
CA ALA A 347 -24.84 -3.94 -8.53
C ALA A 347 -25.97 -3.27 -7.75
N LYS A 348 -26.74 -4.08 -7.02
CA LYS A 348 -27.74 -3.62 -6.01
C LYS A 348 -27.27 -3.92 -4.58
N THR A 349 -26.30 -4.78 -4.43
CA THR A 349 -25.68 -5.21 -3.18
C THR A 349 -24.17 -5.29 -3.37
N ILE A 350 -23.43 -5.47 -2.32
CA ILE A 350 -21.99 -5.72 -2.39
C ILE A 350 -21.74 -7.00 -3.21
N LEU A 351 -20.84 -6.92 -4.18
CA LEU A 351 -20.37 -8.05 -4.97
C LEU A 351 -18.98 -8.45 -4.50
N THR A 352 -18.67 -9.75 -4.55
CA THR A 352 -17.34 -10.27 -4.23
C THR A 352 -16.83 -11.14 -5.39
N PHE A 353 -15.59 -10.91 -5.81
CA PHE A 353 -14.92 -11.64 -6.88
C PHE A 353 -13.71 -12.37 -6.28
N PRO A 354 -13.61 -13.69 -6.45
CA PRO A 354 -12.50 -14.46 -5.91
C PRO A 354 -11.20 -14.11 -6.64
N THR A 355 -10.08 -14.11 -5.90
CA THR A 355 -8.74 -13.92 -6.44
C THR A 355 -7.94 -15.21 -6.53
N ALA A 356 -8.39 -16.26 -5.85
CA ALA A 356 -7.80 -17.60 -5.90
C ALA A 356 -8.10 -18.27 -7.24
N ILE A 357 -7.38 -17.86 -8.28
CA ILE A 357 -7.48 -18.40 -9.64
C ILE A 357 -6.29 -19.34 -9.86
N PRO A 358 -6.50 -20.63 -10.19
CA PRO A 358 -5.39 -21.54 -10.47
C PRO A 358 -4.48 -21.00 -11.59
N ALA A 359 -3.16 -21.18 -11.41
CA ALA A 359 -2.22 -20.81 -12.46
C ALA A 359 -2.47 -21.64 -13.74
N ASP A 360 -2.41 -20.97 -14.87
CA ASP A 360 -2.39 -21.61 -16.15
C ASP A 360 -1.13 -21.19 -16.94
N TYR A 361 -0.56 -22.15 -17.66
CA TYR A 361 0.61 -21.96 -18.50
C TYR A 361 0.28 -22.48 -19.91
N PRO A 362 -0.41 -21.68 -20.73
CA PRO A 362 -0.87 -22.14 -22.03
C PRO A 362 0.32 -22.50 -22.93
N GLU A 363 0.24 -23.68 -23.59
CA GLU A 363 1.23 -24.11 -24.56
C GLU A 363 1.22 -23.18 -25.77
N VAL A 364 2.38 -22.65 -26.14
CA VAL A 364 2.56 -21.91 -27.38
C VAL A 364 2.76 -22.90 -28.52
N LYS A 365 1.83 -22.93 -29.47
CA LYS A 365 1.91 -23.80 -30.66
C LYS A 365 2.69 -23.10 -31.75
N ALA A 366 3.43 -23.92 -32.55
CA ALA A 366 4.09 -23.42 -33.73
C ALA A 366 3.09 -22.79 -34.72
N ALA A 367 3.44 -21.62 -35.27
CA ALA A 367 2.68 -21.06 -36.36
C ALA A 367 2.83 -21.98 -37.62
N ALA A 368 1.72 -22.30 -38.28
CA ALA A 368 1.79 -22.89 -39.60
C ALA A 368 2.51 -21.91 -40.53
N LYS A 369 3.53 -22.39 -41.26
CA LYS A 369 4.23 -21.60 -42.27
C LYS A 369 3.35 -21.41 -43.50
#